data_cfe2a0b6900f91153650185ced8ca07a
#
_entry.id   cfe2a0b6900f91153650185ced8ca07a
#
_cell.length_a   1.000
_cell.length_b   1.000
_cell.length_c   1.000
_cell.angle_alpha   90.00
_cell.angle_beta   90.00
_cell.angle_gamma   90.00
#
_symmetry.space_group_name_H-M   'P 1'
#
loop_
_entity.id
_entity.type
_entity.pdbx_description
1 polymer ?
#
loop_
_entity_poly.entity_id
_entity_poly.type
_entity_poly.pdbx_seq_one_letter_code
_entity_poly.pdbx_strand_id
1 'polypeptide(L)'
;MNRKLNRNPLVLIPFCLLVLMTACKAGNTVNSPPANDSSIPAASSTPDPFAATRASYETNCKLCHGANGEGGPVKLEDGTKLKVPSFREGHALKHSDSDFVKQITKGGDGMPAFGEKLKPEEINDLIRFIRHEFQGK
;
A
#
# COMPACT_ATOMS: atom_id res chain seq x y z
N MET A 1 -12.67 -3.12 -44.30
CA MET A 1 -11.39 -3.51 -44.91
C MET A 1 -10.52 -2.28 -44.99
N ASN A 2 -9.48 -2.16 -44.22
CA ASN A 2 -8.24 -1.43 -44.48
C ASN A 2 -7.42 -1.40 -43.19
N ARG A 3 -6.52 -2.40 -43.05
CA ARG A 3 -5.49 -2.44 -42.00
C ARG A 3 -4.35 -1.51 -42.43
N LYS A 4 -4.13 -0.42 -41.72
CA LYS A 4 -2.89 0.35 -41.84
C LYS A 4 -1.85 -0.23 -40.92
N LEU A 5 -0.88 -0.94 -41.50
CA LEU A 5 0.35 -1.33 -40.83
C LEU A 5 1.19 -0.08 -40.58
N ASN A 6 1.43 0.25 -39.32
CA ASN A 6 2.37 1.29 -38.95
C ASN A 6 3.75 0.63 -38.76
N ARG A 7 4.65 0.88 -39.74
CA ARG A 7 6.04 0.40 -39.73
C ARG A 7 6.88 1.46 -39.04
N ASN A 8 7.33 1.17 -37.81
CA ASN A 8 8.33 2.00 -37.16
C ASN A 8 9.72 1.72 -37.76
N PRO A 9 10.47 2.75 -38.18
CA PRO A 9 11.84 2.56 -38.61
C PRO A 9 12.78 2.36 -37.42
N LEU A 10 13.57 1.32 -37.58
CA LEU A 10 14.69 0.92 -36.72
C LEU A 10 15.77 2.02 -36.71
N VAL A 11 15.93 2.70 -35.60
CA VAL A 11 17.03 3.66 -35.42
C VAL A 11 18.23 2.89 -34.85
N LEU A 12 19.20 2.64 -35.73
CA LEU A 12 20.52 2.11 -35.39
C LEU A 12 21.36 3.24 -34.81
N ILE A 13 21.72 3.16 -33.54
CA ILE A 13 22.70 4.04 -32.90
C ILE A 13 24.04 3.31 -32.90
N PRO A 14 25.12 3.89 -33.50
CA PRO A 14 26.42 3.25 -33.50
C PRO A 14 27.13 3.38 -32.15
N PHE A 15 27.68 2.27 -31.77
CA PHE A 15 28.55 2.01 -30.64
C PHE A 15 29.84 2.84 -30.79
N CYS A 16 30.08 3.80 -29.91
CA CYS A 16 31.35 4.48 -29.80
C CYS A 16 32.04 4.08 -28.50
N LEU A 17 32.98 3.15 -28.68
CA LEU A 17 33.89 2.64 -27.66
C LEU A 17 34.97 3.70 -27.42
N LEU A 18 35.06 4.27 -26.24
CA LEU A 18 36.25 5.03 -25.83
C LEU A 18 36.68 4.56 -24.42
N VAL A 19 37.67 3.68 -24.45
CA VAL A 19 38.42 3.23 -23.28
C VAL A 19 39.43 4.33 -22.94
N LEU A 20 39.34 4.89 -21.74
CA LEU A 20 40.43 5.71 -21.16
C LEU A 20 40.76 5.15 -19.77
N MET A 21 41.77 4.34 -19.73
CA MET A 21 42.51 3.95 -18.54
C MET A 21 43.28 5.14 -18.01
N THR A 22 42.95 5.66 -16.84
CA THR A 22 43.91 6.43 -16.05
C THR A 22 43.99 5.85 -14.65
N ALA A 23 45.07 5.17 -14.41
CA ALA A 23 45.54 4.77 -13.09
C ALA A 23 46.00 6.03 -12.32
N CYS A 24 45.48 6.29 -11.17
CA CYS A 24 46.06 7.17 -10.15
C CYS A 24 46.11 6.49 -8.79
N LYS A 25 47.29 6.30 -8.47
CA LYS A 25 48.13 5.94 -7.33
C LYS A 25 47.61 6.39 -5.95
N ALA A 26 47.84 5.47 -4.99
CA ALA A 26 47.59 5.57 -3.56
C ALA A 26 48.03 6.87 -2.90
N GLY A 27 47.19 7.41 -2.03
CA GLY A 27 47.52 8.38 -1.00
C GLY A 27 46.71 8.06 0.24
N ASN A 28 47.38 7.40 1.17
CA ASN A 28 46.84 7.09 2.51
C ASN A 28 46.92 8.37 3.35
N THR A 29 45.81 8.97 3.69
CA THR A 29 45.69 9.85 4.86
C THR A 29 44.44 9.47 5.63
N VAL A 30 44.68 8.77 6.73
CA VAL A 30 43.75 8.50 7.79
C VAL A 30 43.45 9.83 8.49
N ASN A 31 42.34 10.45 8.15
CA ASN A 31 41.68 11.42 9.00
C ASN A 31 40.32 10.85 9.36
N SER A 32 40.27 10.17 10.49
CA SER A 32 39.02 9.84 11.18
C SER A 32 38.38 11.14 11.66
N PRO A 33 37.17 11.47 11.22
CA PRO A 33 36.37 12.45 11.92
C PRO A 33 35.96 11.88 13.30
N PRO A 34 35.77 12.73 14.31
CA PRO A 34 35.35 12.26 15.64
C PRO A 34 34.01 11.52 15.52
N ALA A 35 33.96 10.35 16.14
CA ALA A 35 32.75 9.59 16.32
C ALA A 35 31.71 10.48 17.01
N ASN A 36 30.76 10.98 16.23
CA ASN A 36 29.56 11.56 16.77
C ASN A 36 28.72 10.37 17.26
N ASP A 37 28.86 10.07 18.53
CA ASP A 37 28.04 9.10 19.25
C ASP A 37 26.61 9.67 19.35
N SER A 38 25.93 9.66 18.23
CA SER A 38 24.48 9.74 18.21
C SER A 38 23.97 8.32 18.42
N SER A 39 24.03 7.88 19.64
CA SER A 39 23.23 6.76 20.12
C SER A 39 21.76 7.15 19.97
N ILE A 40 21.24 6.92 18.75
CA ILE A 40 19.79 6.82 18.54
C ILE A 40 19.38 5.66 19.46
N PRO A 41 18.51 5.88 20.45
CA PRO A 41 17.96 4.78 21.21
C PRO A 41 17.32 3.87 20.17
N ALA A 42 17.81 2.65 20.05
CA ALA A 42 17.10 1.61 19.31
C ALA A 42 15.74 1.49 20.01
N ALA A 43 14.73 2.17 19.45
CA ALA A 43 13.37 1.94 19.84
C ALA A 43 13.18 0.44 19.68
N SER A 44 13.00 -0.25 20.80
CA SER A 44 12.60 -1.65 20.84
C SER A 44 11.24 -1.72 20.19
N SER A 45 11.22 -1.72 18.87
CA SER A 45 9.99 -1.88 18.09
C SER A 45 9.62 -3.34 18.21
N THR A 46 8.73 -3.64 19.16
CA THR A 46 7.96 -4.86 19.10
C THR A 46 7.39 -4.92 17.67
N PRO A 47 7.63 -6.01 16.91
CA PRO A 47 7.12 -6.09 15.56
C PRO A 47 5.62 -5.83 15.55
N ASP A 48 5.14 -4.92 14.70
CA ASP A 48 3.71 -4.66 14.55
C ASP A 48 3.03 -5.94 14.06
N PRO A 49 2.17 -6.58 14.86
CA PRO A 49 1.50 -7.82 14.48
C PRO A 49 0.57 -7.64 13.28
N PHE A 50 0.19 -6.40 12.96
CA PHE A 50 -0.66 -6.05 11.85
C PHE A 50 0.07 -5.47 10.64
N ALA A 51 1.39 -5.48 10.58
CA ALA A 51 2.15 -4.82 9.51
C ALA A 51 1.70 -5.23 8.10
N ALA A 52 1.57 -6.54 7.83
CA ALA A 52 1.09 -7.05 6.54
C ALA A 52 -0.38 -6.68 6.27
N THR A 53 -1.23 -6.78 7.29
CA THR A 53 -2.65 -6.45 7.19
C THR A 53 -2.87 -4.95 6.99
N ARG A 54 -2.07 -4.12 7.65
CA ARG A 54 -2.06 -2.66 7.46
C ARG A 54 -1.72 -2.31 6.01
N ALA A 55 -0.69 -2.94 5.42
CA ALA A 55 -0.34 -2.75 4.01
C ALA A 55 -1.48 -3.18 3.07
N SER A 56 -2.17 -4.28 3.39
CA SER A 56 -3.37 -4.73 2.65
C SER A 56 -4.52 -3.72 2.76
N TYR A 57 -4.78 -3.18 3.95
CA TYR A 57 -5.78 -2.14 4.18
C TYR A 57 -5.47 -0.87 3.38
N GLU A 58 -4.23 -0.41 3.42
CA GLU A 58 -3.79 0.79 2.68
C GLU A 58 -3.97 0.65 1.18
N THR A 59 -3.70 -0.54 0.64
CA THR A 59 -3.81 -0.81 -0.79
C THR A 59 -5.25 -0.95 -1.26
N ASN A 60 -6.11 -1.60 -0.46
CA ASN A 60 -7.41 -2.06 -0.93
C ASN A 60 -8.61 -1.28 -0.34
N CYS A 61 -8.45 -0.66 0.83
CA CYS A 61 -9.58 -0.16 1.63
C CYS A 61 -9.50 1.36 1.88
N LYS A 62 -8.29 1.86 2.13
CA LYS A 62 -8.01 3.23 2.59
C LYS A 62 -8.61 4.31 1.67
N LEU A 63 -8.63 4.08 0.35
CA LEU A 63 -9.15 5.08 -0.61
C LEU A 63 -10.60 5.47 -0.28
N CYS A 64 -11.41 4.51 0.12
CA CYS A 64 -12.82 4.72 0.43
C CYS A 64 -13.07 4.90 1.93
N HIS A 65 -12.40 4.09 2.76
CA HIS A 65 -12.65 4.06 4.20
C HIS A 65 -11.80 5.04 5.03
N GLY A 66 -10.84 5.74 4.39
CA GLY A 66 -9.93 6.65 5.07
C GLY A 66 -8.76 5.95 5.77
N ALA A 67 -7.73 6.71 6.11
CA ALA A 67 -6.53 6.17 6.77
C ALA A 67 -6.81 5.65 8.19
N ASN A 68 -7.78 6.27 8.86
CA ASN A 68 -8.16 5.96 10.24
C ASN A 68 -9.56 5.32 10.34
N GLY A 69 -10.09 4.80 9.23
CA GLY A 69 -11.41 4.19 9.19
C GLY A 69 -12.58 5.15 9.39
N GLU A 70 -12.38 6.43 9.13
CA GLU A 70 -13.37 7.49 9.31
C GLU A 70 -14.50 7.46 8.28
N GLY A 71 -14.27 6.83 7.11
CA GLY A 71 -15.22 6.85 6.01
C GLY A 71 -15.45 8.25 5.44
N GLY A 72 -16.67 8.53 4.99
CA GLY A 72 -17.05 9.85 4.50
C GLY A 72 -17.50 9.88 3.04
N PRO A 73 -17.60 11.07 2.43
CA PRO A 73 -17.98 11.20 1.04
C PRO A 73 -16.81 10.85 0.12
N VAL A 74 -17.06 9.94 -0.81
CA VAL A 74 -16.09 9.50 -1.84
C VAL A 74 -16.73 9.71 -3.21
N LYS A 75 -15.93 10.20 -4.16
CA LYS A 75 -16.32 10.28 -5.57
C LYS A 75 -15.50 9.26 -6.36
N LEU A 76 -16.19 8.33 -7.00
CA LEU A 76 -15.56 7.34 -7.88
C LEU A 76 -15.18 7.96 -9.24
N GLU A 77 -14.35 7.24 -10.02
CA GLU A 77 -13.88 7.70 -11.32
C GLU A 77 -15.02 7.92 -12.34
N ASP A 78 -16.09 7.11 -12.26
CA ASP A 78 -17.30 7.27 -13.07
C ASP A 78 -18.19 8.45 -12.64
N GLY A 79 -17.78 9.21 -11.63
CA GLY A 79 -18.51 10.32 -11.07
C GLY A 79 -19.53 9.97 -9.98
N THR A 80 -19.74 8.69 -9.68
CA THR A 80 -20.62 8.22 -8.62
C THR A 80 -20.15 8.76 -7.28
N LYS A 81 -21.09 9.28 -6.48
CA LYS A 81 -20.84 9.76 -5.11
C LYS A 81 -21.34 8.75 -4.11
N LEU A 82 -20.45 8.31 -3.24
CA LEU A 82 -20.75 7.38 -2.14
C LEU A 82 -20.60 8.11 -0.81
N LYS A 83 -21.36 7.67 0.18
CA LYS A 83 -21.14 8.02 1.58
C LYS A 83 -20.71 6.75 2.31
N VAL A 84 -19.40 6.56 2.44
CA VAL A 84 -18.81 5.38 3.06
C VAL A 84 -18.98 5.45 4.58
N PRO A 85 -19.51 4.41 5.23
CA PRO A 85 -19.67 4.39 6.67
C PRO A 85 -18.33 4.44 7.41
N SER A 86 -18.30 5.12 8.56
CA SER A 86 -17.18 5.05 9.48
C SER A 86 -17.11 3.68 10.15
N PHE A 87 -15.90 3.13 10.31
CA PHE A 87 -15.68 1.95 11.16
C PHE A 87 -15.72 2.29 12.64
N ARG A 88 -15.53 3.54 13.01
CA ARG A 88 -15.35 4.03 14.39
C ARG A 88 -16.65 4.35 15.10
N GLU A 89 -17.73 4.48 14.37
CA GLU A 89 -19.02 4.91 14.91
C GLU A 89 -20.20 4.33 14.13
N GLY A 90 -21.39 4.56 14.65
CA GLY A 90 -22.65 4.21 13.98
C GLY A 90 -22.89 2.71 13.87
N HIS A 91 -23.44 2.27 12.72
CA HIS A 91 -23.88 0.91 12.55
C HIS A 91 -22.73 -0.10 12.42
N ALA A 92 -21.55 0.33 11.95
CA ALA A 92 -20.40 -0.55 11.81
C ALA A 92 -19.96 -1.19 13.14
N LEU A 93 -20.18 -0.50 14.27
CA LEU A 93 -19.88 -1.03 15.61
C LEU A 93 -20.81 -2.20 16.01
N LYS A 94 -21.96 -2.33 15.35
CA LYS A 94 -22.99 -3.34 15.64
C LYS A 94 -22.86 -4.56 14.74
N HIS A 95 -22.11 -4.48 13.65
CA HIS A 95 -21.88 -5.61 12.76
C HIS A 95 -21.06 -6.71 13.43
N SER A 96 -21.47 -7.94 13.23
CA SER A 96 -20.69 -9.12 13.59
C SER A 96 -19.50 -9.31 12.64
N ASP A 97 -18.53 -10.13 13.01
CA ASP A 97 -17.43 -10.48 12.11
C ASP A 97 -17.92 -11.19 10.85
N SER A 98 -18.98 -11.99 10.96
CA SER A 98 -19.61 -12.63 9.80
C SER A 98 -20.24 -11.64 8.83
N ASP A 99 -20.78 -10.50 9.32
CA ASP A 99 -21.28 -9.43 8.45
C ASP A 99 -20.14 -8.77 7.69
N PHE A 100 -19.01 -8.53 8.37
CA PHE A 100 -17.80 -8.03 7.71
C PHE A 100 -17.25 -9.01 6.68
N VAL A 101 -17.15 -10.32 7.02
CA VAL A 101 -16.73 -11.36 6.06
C VAL A 101 -17.61 -11.33 4.82
N LYS A 102 -18.94 -11.31 5.01
CA LYS A 102 -19.90 -11.27 3.89
C LYS A 102 -19.70 -10.02 3.04
N GLN A 103 -19.60 -8.85 3.67
CA GLN A 103 -19.47 -7.57 2.97
C GLN A 103 -18.14 -7.48 2.19
N ILE A 104 -17.03 -7.87 2.80
CA ILE A 104 -15.72 -7.84 2.14
C ILE A 104 -15.68 -8.87 1.00
N THR A 105 -16.20 -10.07 1.22
CA THR A 105 -16.16 -11.12 0.21
C THR A 105 -17.04 -10.81 -1.00
N LYS A 106 -18.27 -10.33 -0.75
CA LYS A 106 -19.30 -10.15 -1.81
C LYS A 106 -19.41 -8.74 -2.33
N GLY A 107 -18.94 -7.75 -1.59
CA GLY A 107 -19.16 -6.34 -1.90
C GLY A 107 -20.63 -5.93 -1.73
N GLY A 108 -21.00 -4.83 -2.35
CA GLY A 108 -22.33 -4.25 -2.34
C GLY A 108 -22.35 -2.81 -1.83
N ASP A 109 -23.41 -2.07 -2.13
CA ASP A 109 -23.60 -0.65 -1.75
C ASP A 109 -22.42 0.25 -2.18
N GLY A 110 -21.87 -0.03 -3.37
CA GLY A 110 -20.71 0.67 -3.91
C GLY A 110 -19.35 0.14 -3.47
N MET A 111 -19.30 -0.83 -2.55
CA MET A 111 -18.08 -1.52 -2.18
C MET A 111 -17.78 -2.66 -3.16
N PRO A 112 -16.56 -2.75 -3.76
CA PRO A 112 -16.19 -3.88 -4.59
C PRO A 112 -16.09 -5.19 -3.80
N ALA A 113 -16.28 -6.33 -4.49
CA ALA A 113 -16.03 -7.65 -3.92
C ALA A 113 -14.52 -7.96 -3.88
N PHE A 114 -14.07 -8.53 -2.77
CA PHE A 114 -12.67 -8.92 -2.59
C PHE A 114 -12.45 -10.43 -2.46
N GLY A 115 -13.51 -11.25 -2.52
CA GLY A 115 -13.43 -12.70 -2.31
C GLY A 115 -12.56 -13.45 -3.32
N GLU A 116 -12.35 -12.89 -4.52
CA GLU A 116 -11.42 -13.45 -5.52
C GLU A 116 -10.00 -12.88 -5.41
N LYS A 117 -9.85 -11.75 -4.71
CA LYS A 117 -8.57 -11.04 -4.56
C LYS A 117 -7.85 -11.35 -3.26
N LEU A 118 -8.60 -11.59 -2.21
CA LEU A 118 -8.11 -11.87 -0.86
C LEU A 118 -8.52 -13.25 -0.42
N LYS A 119 -7.60 -13.97 0.22
CA LYS A 119 -7.89 -15.27 0.84
C LYS A 119 -8.77 -15.09 2.08
N PRO A 120 -9.51 -16.12 2.49
CA PRO A 120 -10.34 -16.07 3.70
C PRO A 120 -9.57 -15.65 4.95
N GLU A 121 -8.32 -16.09 5.09
CA GLU A 121 -7.44 -15.72 6.20
C GLU A 121 -7.12 -14.24 6.21
N GLU A 122 -6.80 -13.66 5.03
CA GLU A 122 -6.50 -12.24 4.87
C GLU A 122 -7.73 -11.36 5.17
N ILE A 123 -8.92 -11.83 4.81
CA ILE A 123 -10.18 -11.17 5.16
C ILE A 123 -10.39 -11.17 6.69
N ASN A 124 -10.16 -12.31 7.35
CA ASN A 124 -10.25 -12.39 8.81
C ASN A 124 -9.20 -11.49 9.49
N ASP A 125 -7.99 -11.42 8.96
CA ASP A 125 -6.96 -10.53 9.47
C ASP A 125 -7.35 -9.06 9.33
N LEU A 126 -7.92 -8.66 8.19
CA LEU A 126 -8.48 -7.32 8.01
C LEU A 126 -9.57 -6.99 9.02
N ILE A 127 -10.44 -7.94 9.34
CA ILE A 127 -11.48 -7.73 10.35
C ILE A 127 -10.85 -7.52 11.72
N ARG A 128 -9.88 -8.36 12.14
CA ARG A 128 -9.15 -8.18 13.39
C ARG A 128 -8.45 -6.82 13.45
N PHE A 129 -7.81 -6.42 12.36
CA PHE A 129 -7.18 -5.11 12.24
C PHE A 129 -8.19 -3.98 12.42
N ILE A 130 -9.34 -4.01 11.74
CA ILE A 130 -10.40 -3.00 11.86
C ILE A 130 -10.92 -2.94 13.30
N ARG A 131 -11.13 -4.09 13.95
CA ARG A 131 -11.56 -4.15 15.33
C ARG A 131 -10.55 -3.51 16.28
N HIS A 132 -9.28 -3.86 16.11
CA HIS A 132 -8.19 -3.34 16.96
C HIS A 132 -7.94 -1.85 16.71
N GLU A 133 -7.68 -1.46 15.47
CA GLU A 133 -7.22 -0.11 15.15
C GLU A 133 -8.33 0.94 15.22
N PHE A 134 -9.55 0.57 14.83
CA PHE A 134 -10.62 1.54 14.66
C PHE A 134 -11.75 1.41 15.67
N GLN A 135 -11.90 0.26 16.31
CA GLN A 135 -13.00 0.02 17.25
C GLN A 135 -12.53 -0.22 18.70
N GLY A 136 -11.20 -0.34 18.93
CA GLY A 136 -10.64 -0.54 20.27
C GLY A 136 -11.04 -1.87 20.93
N LYS A 137 -11.14 -2.95 20.13
CA LYS A 137 -11.58 -4.28 20.58
C LYS A 137 -10.48 -5.31 20.45
#